data_bb3c61cd47d3882316f81dc07875486f
#
_entry.id   bb3c61cd47d3882316f81dc07875486f
#
_cell.length_a   1.000
_cell.length_b   1.000
_cell.length_c   1.000
_cell.angle_alpha   90.00
_cell.angle_beta   90.00
_cell.angle_gamma   90.00
#
_symmetry.space_group_name_H-M   'P 1'
#
loop_
_entity.id
_entity.type
_entity.pdbx_description
1 polymer ?
#
loop_
_entity_poly.entity_id
_entity_poly.type
_entity_poly.pdbx_seq_one_letter_code
_entity_poly.pdbx_strand_id
1 'polypeptide(L)'
;MKFTKLSLAALIAMGIASNASALENVKVDGQVKLWYQTTDMTSLSTEAASATSKNDGIFKQVGAIGDLVAKLRATGDLTKKAGFGTTIYTATTLGLENNLVSSEAITVGATNETNGITNGDSNLPMWLGEAYMTYKAGKTIVKIGRQELDTPLAFTETWNAAPNTFEAAVVVNQDLPSTTLVGAYVSRGNGAQNTTVAKSFSAYGNVGGAYTPGETGAGAYAAGVVTTLIPMTTAQAWYYDVIDVANAFWLQADVKLPYGLGLGLQYAGANATGDVQNKTLAGVKDKDTDAFAVKLSGSVVGVNLAASYSTVSSGVIPVGNTATGFTKTKLYTATILSDGRIAAQPDVDSWKIEASTKLAGFNLGASYGSYDVKENKDGLRAFDVYGLNKSKNPSEIDLSVGTKVDDINLTAYYIMQNDYAAKTVGTTVESKDRQAFRVVASINF
;
A
#
# COMPACT_ATOMS: atom_id res chain seq x y z
N MET A 1 31.23 -9.70 18.26
CA MET A 1 31.89 -10.02 16.97
C MET A 1 31.55 -8.90 15.99
N LYS A 2 32.55 -8.13 15.55
CA LYS A 2 32.35 -7.14 14.51
C LYS A 2 32.21 -7.86 13.19
N PHE A 3 31.00 -8.11 12.73
CA PHE A 3 30.76 -8.53 11.34
C PHE A 3 31.26 -7.42 10.43
N THR A 4 32.27 -7.74 9.65
CA THR A 4 32.76 -6.84 8.61
C THR A 4 31.65 -6.59 7.61
N LYS A 5 31.11 -5.36 7.61
CA LYS A 5 30.05 -4.85 6.71
C LYS A 5 30.46 -4.86 5.22
N LEU A 6 31.42 -5.67 4.83
CA LEU A 6 32.15 -5.52 3.57
C LEU A 6 31.83 -6.55 2.48
N SER A 7 31.09 -7.66 2.75
CA SER A 7 31.13 -8.75 1.77
C SER A 7 30.13 -8.64 0.61
N LEU A 8 28.90 -8.13 0.85
CA LEU A 8 27.89 -8.05 -0.21
C LEU A 8 27.93 -6.72 -0.97
N ALA A 9 28.19 -5.62 -0.26
CA ALA A 9 28.45 -4.32 -0.88
C ALA A 9 29.72 -4.34 -1.73
N ALA A 10 30.76 -5.08 -1.29
CA ALA A 10 31.99 -5.26 -2.04
C ALA A 10 31.80 -6.09 -3.32
N LEU A 11 30.91 -7.09 -3.34
CA LEU A 11 30.62 -7.89 -4.53
C LEU A 11 29.90 -7.07 -5.62
N ILE A 12 28.97 -6.22 -5.23
CA ILE A 12 28.29 -5.31 -6.18
C ILE A 12 29.22 -4.18 -6.63
N ALA A 13 30.00 -3.61 -5.70
CA ALA A 13 31.02 -2.63 -6.05
C ALA A 13 32.10 -3.21 -6.99
N MET A 14 32.52 -4.47 -6.82
CA MET A 14 33.47 -5.13 -7.73
C MET A 14 32.86 -5.44 -9.10
N GLY A 15 31.58 -5.81 -9.19
CA GLY A 15 30.89 -6.00 -10.48
C GLY A 15 30.71 -4.71 -11.27
N ILE A 16 30.55 -3.59 -10.56
CA ILE A 16 30.44 -2.26 -11.15
C ILE A 16 31.84 -1.63 -11.41
N ALA A 17 32.81 -1.94 -10.55
CA ALA A 17 34.16 -1.32 -10.59
C ALA A 17 35.06 -1.80 -11.73
N SER A 18 34.79 -2.94 -12.36
CA SER A 18 35.66 -3.46 -13.44
C SER A 18 35.63 -2.62 -14.74
N ASN A 19 34.67 -1.66 -14.88
CA ASN A 19 34.60 -0.70 -15.99
C ASN A 19 34.22 0.73 -15.51
N ALA A 20 34.43 1.07 -14.25
CA ALA A 20 33.77 2.19 -13.57
C ALA A 20 34.64 3.48 -13.50
N SER A 21 35.52 3.74 -14.46
CA SER A 21 36.20 5.06 -14.53
C SER A 21 35.27 6.24 -14.86
N ALA A 22 33.95 5.99 -15.01
CA ALA A 22 32.93 7.00 -15.34
C ALA A 22 31.82 7.17 -14.29
N LEU A 23 31.78 6.33 -13.22
CA LEU A 23 30.73 6.44 -12.20
C LEU A 23 31.21 7.30 -11.03
N GLU A 24 30.47 8.36 -10.77
CA GLU A 24 30.70 9.25 -9.63
C GLU A 24 29.61 9.11 -8.58
N ASN A 25 29.92 9.48 -7.34
CA ASN A 25 28.96 9.54 -6.22
C ASN A 25 28.18 8.22 -5.97
N VAL A 26 28.81 7.08 -6.21
CA VAL A 26 28.16 5.78 -5.97
C VAL A 26 27.89 5.60 -4.48
N LYS A 27 26.62 5.34 -4.16
CA LYS A 27 26.15 4.99 -2.82
C LYS A 27 25.52 3.61 -2.85
N VAL A 28 25.83 2.82 -1.84
CA VAL A 28 25.21 1.51 -1.63
C VAL A 28 24.63 1.51 -0.23
N ASP A 29 23.36 1.21 -0.13
CA ASP A 29 22.64 1.04 1.12
C ASP A 29 21.81 -0.25 1.09
N GLY A 30 21.42 -0.72 2.26
CA GLY A 30 20.64 -1.92 2.37
C GLY A 30 19.74 -1.95 3.59
N GLN A 31 18.84 -2.92 3.58
CA GLN A 31 17.94 -3.22 4.68
C GLN A 31 17.74 -4.72 4.79
N VAL A 32 17.69 -5.23 6.02
CA VAL A 32 17.09 -6.53 6.32
C VAL A 32 15.85 -6.28 7.14
N LYS A 33 14.72 -6.82 6.72
CA LYS A 33 13.41 -6.67 7.36
C LYS A 33 12.82 -8.04 7.63
N LEU A 34 12.50 -8.31 8.89
CA LEU A 34 11.60 -9.39 9.29
C LEU A 34 10.18 -8.82 9.35
N TRP A 35 9.25 -9.48 8.69
CA TRP A 35 7.84 -9.17 8.72
C TRP A 35 7.06 -10.45 9.08
N TYR A 36 6.42 -10.46 10.22
CA TYR A 36 5.67 -11.60 10.73
C TYR A 36 4.26 -11.16 11.08
N GLN A 37 3.27 -11.95 10.70
CA GLN A 37 1.89 -11.76 11.14
C GLN A 37 1.23 -13.10 11.39
N THR A 38 0.39 -13.16 12.40
CA THR A 38 -0.50 -14.29 12.64
C THR A 38 -1.92 -13.80 12.87
N THR A 39 -2.90 -14.57 12.45
CA THR A 39 -4.32 -14.27 12.63
C THR A 39 -5.07 -15.48 13.15
N ASP A 40 -6.22 -15.25 13.78
CA ASP A 40 -7.13 -16.27 14.22
C ASP A 40 -8.08 -16.78 13.12
N MET A 41 -7.99 -16.22 11.92
CA MET A 41 -8.77 -16.66 10.76
C MET A 41 -7.92 -17.42 9.75
N THR A 42 -8.33 -18.61 9.37
CA THR A 42 -7.90 -19.26 8.13
C THR A 42 -8.47 -18.50 6.95
N SER A 43 -7.65 -18.36 5.91
CA SER A 43 -7.90 -17.59 4.67
C SER A 43 -9.38 -17.52 4.25
N LEU A 44 -9.77 -16.35 3.74
CA LEU A 44 -11.03 -16.10 3.02
C LEU A 44 -11.11 -16.82 1.66
N SER A 45 -10.27 -17.84 1.39
CA SER A 45 -10.39 -18.60 0.17
C SER A 45 -11.75 -19.28 0.14
N THR A 46 -12.45 -19.10 -0.96
CA THR A 46 -13.77 -19.66 -1.31
C THR A 46 -13.81 -21.19 -1.38
N GLU A 47 -12.75 -21.85 -1.00
CA GLU A 47 -12.80 -23.28 -0.81
C GLU A 47 -13.62 -23.57 0.45
N ALA A 48 -14.66 -24.36 0.24
CA ALA A 48 -15.40 -25.03 1.29
C ALA A 48 -14.38 -25.68 2.23
N ALA A 49 -13.91 -24.93 3.20
CA ALA A 49 -13.06 -25.44 4.24
C ALA A 49 -13.81 -26.60 4.83
N SER A 50 -13.27 -27.79 4.68
CA SER A 50 -13.71 -28.97 5.40
C SER A 50 -14.02 -28.52 6.83
N ALA A 51 -15.25 -28.73 7.28
CA ALA A 51 -15.81 -28.20 8.54
C ALA A 51 -15.06 -28.64 9.80
N THR A 52 -13.88 -29.23 9.65
CA THR A 52 -13.03 -29.78 10.71
C THR A 52 -11.81 -28.93 11.05
N SER A 53 -11.51 -27.86 10.30
CA SER A 53 -10.42 -26.95 10.66
C SER A 53 -10.96 -25.80 11.51
N LYS A 54 -11.20 -26.08 12.78
CA LYS A 54 -11.37 -25.02 13.78
C LYS A 54 -10.03 -24.32 13.96
N ASN A 55 -9.92 -23.12 13.44
CA ASN A 55 -8.79 -22.25 13.76
C ASN A 55 -9.10 -21.54 15.08
N ASP A 56 -8.82 -22.21 16.17
CA ASP A 56 -9.25 -21.78 17.50
C ASP A 56 -8.15 -20.95 18.18
N GLY A 57 -7.48 -20.05 17.51
CA GLY A 57 -6.56 -19.13 18.17
C GLY A 57 -5.49 -18.47 17.31
N ILE A 58 -5.17 -17.27 17.68
CA ILE A 58 -3.99 -16.54 17.26
C ILE A 58 -2.72 -17.34 17.63
N PHE A 59 -1.64 -17.25 16.86
CA PHE A 59 -0.37 -17.98 16.98
C PHE A 59 -0.38 -19.45 16.53
N LYS A 60 -1.38 -19.92 15.79
CA LYS A 60 -1.25 -21.18 15.07
C LYS A 60 -0.53 -20.97 13.75
N GLN A 61 0.30 -21.94 13.37
CA GLN A 61 1.05 -21.90 12.10
C GLN A 61 0.11 -21.69 10.90
N VAL A 62 -1.09 -22.26 10.95
CA VAL A 62 -2.09 -22.16 9.88
C VAL A 62 -2.58 -20.72 9.65
N GLY A 63 -2.46 -19.82 10.62
CA GLY A 63 -2.80 -18.41 10.52
C GLY A 63 -1.58 -17.49 10.45
N ALA A 64 -0.36 -18.05 10.33
CA ALA A 64 0.86 -17.29 10.38
C ALA A 64 1.52 -17.13 9.01
N ILE A 65 2.14 -15.99 8.81
CA ILE A 65 2.98 -15.67 7.65
C ILE A 65 4.24 -14.97 8.16
N GLY A 66 5.39 -15.28 7.58
CA GLY A 66 6.65 -14.66 7.96
C GLY A 66 7.57 -14.52 6.77
N ASP A 67 8.08 -13.31 6.58
CA ASP A 67 9.05 -12.98 5.54
C ASP A 67 10.29 -12.35 6.15
N LEU A 68 11.45 -12.87 5.82
CA LEU A 68 12.73 -12.21 6.02
C LEU A 68 13.21 -11.70 4.67
N VAL A 69 13.19 -10.39 4.47
CA VAL A 69 13.53 -9.72 3.21
C VAL A 69 14.84 -9.00 3.35
N ALA A 70 15.77 -9.22 2.43
CA ALA A 70 16.95 -8.40 2.26
C ALA A 70 16.83 -7.53 1.01
N LYS A 71 17.13 -6.24 1.18
CA LYS A 71 17.16 -5.20 0.15
C LYS A 71 18.60 -4.70 0.01
N LEU A 72 19.06 -4.57 -1.22
CA LEU A 72 20.32 -3.89 -1.54
C LEU A 72 20.06 -2.88 -2.66
N ARG A 73 20.42 -1.64 -2.42
CA ARG A 73 20.24 -0.52 -3.35
C ARG A 73 21.59 0.08 -3.72
N ALA A 74 21.77 0.38 -4.99
CA ALA A 74 22.89 1.15 -5.50
C ALA A 74 22.37 2.35 -6.31
N THR A 75 22.95 3.53 -6.07
CA THR A 75 22.68 4.75 -6.84
C THR A 75 23.99 5.43 -7.19
N GLY A 76 24.03 6.21 -8.26
CA GLY A 76 25.22 6.93 -8.65
C GLY A 76 25.00 7.84 -9.85
N ASP A 77 26.04 8.61 -10.18
CA ASP A 77 26.05 9.50 -11.32
C ASP A 77 26.76 8.85 -12.51
N LEU A 78 26.11 8.82 -13.66
CA LEU A 78 26.69 8.42 -14.95
C LEU A 78 27.39 9.59 -15.63
N THR A 79 26.88 10.79 -15.43
CA THR A 79 27.43 12.07 -15.88
C THR A 79 27.01 13.16 -14.88
N LYS A 80 27.51 14.38 -15.03
CA LYS A 80 27.09 15.55 -14.22
C LYS A 80 25.56 15.80 -14.21
N LYS A 81 24.83 15.26 -15.19
CA LYS A 81 23.37 15.45 -15.32
C LYS A 81 22.57 14.16 -15.30
N ALA A 82 23.19 13.03 -15.56
CA ALA A 82 22.52 11.74 -15.63
C ALA A 82 22.96 10.86 -14.47
N GLY A 83 22.00 10.21 -13.81
CA GLY A 83 22.22 9.26 -12.73
C GLY A 83 21.44 7.98 -12.96
N PHE A 84 21.65 7.01 -12.07
CA PHE A 84 20.95 5.73 -12.06
C PHE A 84 20.60 5.29 -10.64
N GLY A 85 19.65 4.39 -10.55
CA GLY A 85 19.37 3.64 -9.33
C GLY A 85 18.92 2.23 -9.65
N THR A 86 19.35 1.29 -8.83
CA THR A 86 18.94 -0.10 -8.88
C THR A 86 18.74 -0.65 -7.48
N THR A 87 17.72 -1.49 -7.31
CA THR A 87 17.41 -2.15 -6.04
C THR A 87 17.13 -3.62 -6.31
N ILE A 88 17.78 -4.49 -5.58
CA ILE A 88 17.58 -5.94 -5.63
C ILE A 88 17.00 -6.37 -4.29
N TYR A 89 16.01 -7.24 -4.33
CA TYR A 89 15.42 -7.91 -3.18
C TYR A 89 15.64 -9.41 -3.23
N THR A 90 15.76 -9.99 -2.06
CA THR A 90 15.64 -11.44 -1.85
C THR A 90 14.83 -11.69 -0.59
N ALA A 91 14.13 -12.81 -0.53
CA ALA A 91 13.26 -13.14 0.61
C ALA A 91 13.34 -14.62 0.96
N THR A 92 13.03 -14.94 2.22
CA THR A 92 12.74 -16.28 2.71
C THR A 92 11.54 -16.22 3.65
N THR A 93 10.71 -17.25 3.63
CA THR A 93 9.42 -17.29 4.34
C THR A 93 9.51 -17.93 5.72
N LEU A 94 10.70 -18.33 6.16
CA LEU A 94 10.93 -18.97 7.47
C LEU A 94 10.12 -20.26 7.68
N GLY A 95 9.71 -20.95 6.60
CA GLY A 95 8.88 -22.16 6.65
C GLY A 95 7.40 -21.89 6.97
N LEU A 96 6.91 -20.66 6.74
CA LEU A 96 5.53 -20.25 6.99
C LEU A 96 4.70 -20.06 5.71
N GLU A 97 5.13 -20.68 4.62
CA GLU A 97 4.58 -20.53 3.27
C GLU A 97 3.13 -20.98 3.12
N ASN A 98 2.68 -21.88 3.99
CA ASN A 98 1.37 -22.51 3.85
C ASN A 98 0.20 -21.59 4.21
N ASN A 99 0.47 -20.38 4.71
CA ASN A 99 -0.54 -19.56 5.36
C ASN A 99 -0.48 -18.12 4.92
N LEU A 100 -0.99 -17.90 3.73
CA LEU A 100 -1.02 -16.59 3.09
C LEU A 100 -2.24 -15.81 3.57
N VAL A 101 -2.02 -14.94 4.52
CA VAL A 101 -3.12 -14.26 5.19
C VAL A 101 -3.44 -12.92 4.56
N SER A 102 -2.51 -12.26 3.90
CA SER A 102 -2.80 -10.93 3.37
C SER A 102 -1.97 -10.56 2.14
N SER A 103 -2.47 -9.56 1.42
CA SER A 103 -1.78 -8.88 0.33
C SER A 103 -0.60 -8.00 0.80
N GLU A 104 -0.29 -7.98 2.07
CA GLU A 104 0.72 -7.10 2.67
C GLU A 104 2.08 -7.77 2.80
N ALA A 105 2.11 -9.09 2.77
CA ALA A 105 3.33 -9.88 2.75
C ALA A 105 3.65 -10.38 1.34
N ILE A 106 4.88 -10.80 1.13
CA ILE A 106 5.25 -11.49 -0.10
C ILE A 106 4.53 -12.83 -0.10
N THR A 107 3.65 -13.03 -1.06
CA THR A 107 2.94 -14.27 -1.21
C THR A 107 3.83 -15.26 -1.93
N VAL A 108 4.29 -16.23 -1.20
CA VAL A 108 4.94 -17.40 -1.75
C VAL A 108 3.87 -18.45 -1.96
N GLY A 109 3.61 -18.78 -3.22
CA GLY A 109 2.46 -19.63 -3.59
C GLY A 109 2.50 -21.01 -2.96
N ALA A 110 1.50 -21.31 -2.18
CA ALA A 110 1.39 -22.57 -1.44
C ALA A 110 1.05 -23.79 -2.28
N THR A 111 0.55 -23.67 -3.51
CA THR A 111 0.00 -24.83 -4.22
C THR A 111 0.04 -24.79 -5.75
N ASN A 112 0.58 -23.78 -6.38
CA ASN A 112 0.66 -23.74 -7.84
C ASN A 112 2.10 -23.55 -8.30
N GLU A 113 2.64 -24.55 -8.95
CA GLU A 113 3.96 -24.53 -9.63
C GLU A 113 4.15 -23.36 -10.60
N THR A 114 3.10 -22.60 -10.87
CA THR A 114 3.10 -21.41 -11.72
C THR A 114 3.54 -20.14 -11.00
N ASN A 115 3.60 -20.10 -9.67
CA ASN A 115 3.75 -18.86 -8.88
C ASN A 115 5.08 -18.71 -8.12
N GLY A 116 6.07 -19.49 -8.44
CA GLY A 116 7.47 -19.08 -8.22
C GLY A 116 8.18 -19.62 -7.00
N ILE A 117 7.59 -19.84 -5.84
CA ILE A 117 8.22 -20.52 -4.72
C ILE A 117 7.24 -21.57 -4.21
N THR A 118 7.59 -22.83 -4.44
CA THR A 118 6.82 -23.96 -3.92
C THR A 118 7.29 -24.32 -2.52
N ASN A 119 6.39 -24.86 -1.73
CA ASN A 119 6.68 -25.39 -0.41
C ASN A 119 7.88 -26.37 -0.48
N GLY A 120 8.96 -26.04 0.18
CA GLY A 120 10.20 -26.83 0.15
C GLY A 120 11.22 -26.42 -0.93
N ASP A 121 10.97 -25.38 -1.71
CA ASP A 121 11.96 -24.87 -2.63
C ASP A 121 13.07 -24.14 -1.87
N SER A 122 14.30 -24.66 -1.95
CA SER A 122 15.48 -24.05 -1.34
C SER A 122 16.01 -22.84 -2.11
N ASN A 123 15.40 -22.51 -3.26
CA ASN A 123 15.81 -21.37 -4.07
C ASN A 123 15.32 -20.07 -3.47
N LEU A 124 16.24 -19.24 -3.00
CA LEU A 124 15.92 -17.89 -2.54
C LEU A 124 15.42 -17.05 -3.74
N PRO A 125 14.21 -16.53 -3.68
CA PRO A 125 13.73 -15.63 -4.73
C PRO A 125 14.59 -14.38 -4.75
N MET A 126 14.97 -13.95 -5.93
CA MET A 126 15.66 -12.68 -6.15
C MET A 126 14.96 -11.93 -7.27
N TRP A 127 14.67 -10.64 -7.05
CA TRP A 127 14.04 -9.81 -8.09
C TRP A 127 14.57 -8.39 -8.08
N LEU A 128 14.42 -7.75 -9.24
CA LEU A 128 14.77 -6.37 -9.44
C LEU A 128 13.59 -5.48 -8.99
N GLY A 129 13.75 -4.84 -7.83
CA GLY A 129 12.75 -3.90 -7.29
C GLY A 129 12.75 -2.57 -8.01
N GLU A 130 13.93 -1.96 -8.20
CA GLU A 130 14.07 -0.72 -8.96
C GLU A 130 15.17 -0.85 -10.02
N ALA A 131 14.96 -0.20 -11.15
CA ALA A 131 15.96 -0.01 -12.19
C ALA A 131 15.57 1.22 -13.02
N TYR A 132 16.23 2.34 -12.80
CA TYR A 132 15.88 3.58 -13.44
C TYR A 132 17.10 4.42 -13.79
N MET A 133 16.89 5.32 -14.72
CA MET A 133 17.79 6.43 -15.03
C MET A 133 17.14 7.75 -14.64
N THR A 134 17.98 8.71 -14.25
CA THR A 134 17.57 10.10 -14.02
C THR A 134 18.33 11.04 -14.93
N TYR A 135 17.69 12.15 -15.32
CA TYR A 135 18.33 13.26 -15.98
C TYR A 135 17.89 14.58 -15.34
N LYS A 136 18.88 15.42 -15.01
CA LYS A 136 18.66 16.71 -14.35
C LYS A 136 18.99 17.87 -15.28
N ALA A 137 18.02 18.78 -15.47
CA ALA A 137 18.16 20.02 -16.22
C ALA A 137 17.63 21.20 -15.36
N GLY A 138 18.53 21.95 -14.76
CA GLY A 138 18.15 22.98 -13.80
C GLY A 138 17.44 22.38 -12.58
N LYS A 139 16.20 22.80 -12.32
CA LYS A 139 15.34 22.27 -11.26
C LYS A 139 14.33 21.23 -11.78
N THR A 140 14.51 20.80 -13.02
CA THR A 140 13.71 19.71 -13.61
C THR A 140 14.49 18.40 -13.51
N ILE A 141 13.83 17.36 -13.01
CA ILE A 141 14.35 15.99 -12.97
C ILE A 141 13.39 15.09 -13.74
N VAL A 142 13.94 14.32 -14.67
CA VAL A 142 13.23 13.23 -15.35
C VAL A 142 13.75 11.92 -14.77
N LYS A 143 12.85 10.99 -14.41
CA LYS A 143 13.17 9.65 -13.91
C LYS A 143 12.41 8.63 -14.75
N ILE A 144 13.10 7.70 -15.38
CA ILE A 144 12.51 6.72 -16.29
C ILE A 144 12.98 5.33 -15.89
N GLY A 145 12.04 4.39 -15.81
CA GLY A 145 12.29 2.99 -15.48
C GLY A 145 11.46 2.53 -14.28
N ARG A 146 11.88 1.42 -13.70
CA ARG A 146 11.23 0.81 -12.55
C ARG A 146 11.58 1.58 -11.28
N GLN A 147 10.57 2.07 -10.56
CA GLN A 147 10.75 3.01 -9.47
C GLN A 147 9.60 2.99 -8.46
N GLU A 148 9.85 3.47 -7.25
CA GLU A 148 8.83 3.80 -6.27
C GLU A 148 8.09 5.09 -6.68
N LEU A 149 6.78 5.16 -6.39
CA LEU A 149 5.94 6.35 -6.55
C LEU A 149 5.26 6.68 -5.23
N ASP A 150 4.95 7.96 -5.03
CA ASP A 150 4.20 8.45 -3.88
C ASP A 150 3.19 9.51 -4.31
N THR A 151 2.16 9.10 -5.06
CA THR A 151 1.01 9.95 -5.42
C THR A 151 -0.24 9.49 -4.67
N PRO A 152 -1.30 10.28 -4.55
CA PRO A 152 -2.48 9.88 -3.78
C PRO A 152 -3.16 8.59 -4.20
N LEU A 153 -3.31 8.33 -5.50
CA LEU A 153 -4.02 7.18 -6.04
C LEU A 153 -3.10 6.12 -6.69
N ALA A 154 -1.78 6.37 -6.72
CA ALA A 154 -0.77 5.41 -7.19
C ALA A 154 0.47 5.55 -6.31
N PHE A 155 0.64 4.66 -5.35
CA PHE A 155 1.72 4.78 -4.38
C PHE A 155 2.35 3.44 -4.00
N THR A 156 3.59 3.53 -3.62
CA THR A 156 4.38 2.43 -3.07
C THR A 156 4.00 2.19 -1.61
N GLU A 157 3.69 0.96 -1.29
CA GLU A 157 3.30 0.51 0.05
C GLU A 157 4.54 0.09 0.84
N THR A 158 5.19 1.06 1.44
CA THR A 158 6.50 0.88 2.12
C THR A 158 6.43 0.09 3.43
N TRP A 159 5.24 -0.08 3.98
CA TRP A 159 5.01 -0.89 5.19
C TRP A 159 5.03 -2.40 4.93
N ASN A 160 4.87 -2.83 3.67
CA ASN A 160 4.94 -4.24 3.29
C ASN A 160 6.34 -4.85 3.55
N ALA A 161 6.44 -6.16 3.55
CA ALA A 161 7.72 -6.85 3.64
C ALA A 161 8.68 -6.39 2.55
N ALA A 162 8.22 -6.37 1.29
CA ALA A 162 8.87 -5.66 0.18
C ALA A 162 7.85 -4.71 -0.48
N PRO A 163 8.23 -3.45 -0.74
CA PRO A 163 7.33 -2.49 -1.37
C PRO A 163 7.09 -2.82 -2.85
N ASN A 164 5.90 -2.46 -3.34
CA ASN A 164 5.60 -2.48 -4.75
C ASN A 164 6.30 -1.34 -5.48
N THR A 165 6.50 -1.52 -6.79
CA THR A 165 7.13 -0.55 -7.66
C THR A 165 6.39 -0.42 -8.99
N PHE A 166 6.77 0.58 -9.79
CA PHE A 166 6.09 0.94 -11.03
C PHE A 166 7.09 1.11 -12.16
N GLU A 167 6.74 0.69 -13.37
CA GLU A 167 7.44 1.09 -14.58
C GLU A 167 6.84 2.39 -15.08
N ALA A 168 7.60 3.48 -14.96
CA ALA A 168 7.10 4.82 -15.20
C ALA A 168 8.14 5.76 -15.79
N ALA A 169 7.64 6.79 -16.46
CA ALA A 169 8.39 8.00 -16.79
C ALA A 169 7.79 9.16 -15.96
N VAL A 170 8.61 9.77 -15.13
CA VAL A 170 8.19 10.85 -14.23
C VAL A 170 9.04 12.09 -14.47
N VAL A 171 8.39 13.23 -14.56
CA VAL A 171 9.03 14.56 -14.64
C VAL A 171 8.62 15.35 -13.40
N VAL A 172 9.61 15.86 -12.67
CA VAL A 172 9.41 16.73 -11.51
C VAL A 172 10.08 18.08 -11.81
N ASN A 173 9.36 19.18 -11.63
CA ASN A 173 9.89 20.54 -11.79
C ASN A 173 9.66 21.35 -10.52
N GLN A 174 10.69 22.09 -10.10
CA GLN A 174 10.69 22.96 -8.91
C GLN A 174 11.17 24.38 -9.25
N ASP A 175 10.93 24.86 -10.46
CA ASP A 175 11.28 26.26 -10.83
C ASP A 175 10.38 27.27 -10.12
N LEU A 176 9.14 26.93 -9.85
CA LEU A 176 8.23 27.78 -9.06
C LEU A 176 8.60 27.73 -7.58
N PRO A 177 8.66 28.88 -6.90
CA PRO A 177 8.94 28.92 -5.45
C PRO A 177 7.92 28.06 -4.67
N SER A 178 8.43 27.30 -3.70
CA SER A 178 7.59 26.50 -2.77
C SER A 178 6.58 25.58 -3.47
N THR A 179 6.81 25.26 -4.75
CA THR A 179 5.87 24.47 -5.56
C THR A 179 6.62 23.40 -6.35
N THR A 180 6.09 22.19 -6.29
CA THR A 180 6.54 21.05 -7.08
C THR A 180 5.45 20.68 -8.08
N LEU A 181 5.81 20.66 -9.36
CA LEU A 181 4.98 20.16 -10.44
C LEU A 181 5.42 18.75 -10.80
N VAL A 182 4.49 17.85 -11.02
CA VAL A 182 4.75 16.47 -11.39
C VAL A 182 3.94 16.11 -12.62
N GLY A 183 4.59 15.47 -13.58
CA GLY A 183 3.95 14.79 -14.70
C GLY A 183 4.43 13.35 -14.74
N ALA A 184 3.56 12.38 -14.98
CA ALA A 184 3.95 10.98 -15.05
C ALA A 184 3.14 10.23 -16.13
N TYR A 185 3.79 9.26 -16.74
CA TYR A 185 3.17 8.14 -17.42
C TYR A 185 3.56 6.87 -16.68
N VAL A 186 2.60 6.07 -16.25
CA VAL A 186 2.81 4.82 -15.53
C VAL A 186 2.26 3.68 -16.38
N SER A 187 3.13 2.80 -16.86
CA SER A 187 2.74 1.71 -17.76
C SER A 187 2.30 0.48 -16.98
N ARG A 188 2.97 0.16 -15.88
CA ARG A 188 2.79 -1.08 -15.11
C ARG A 188 3.09 -0.87 -13.63
N GLY A 189 2.58 -1.78 -12.80
CA GLY A 189 2.94 -1.88 -11.39
C GLY A 189 2.87 -3.33 -10.90
N ASN A 190 3.72 -3.71 -9.95
CA ASN A 190 3.68 -5.00 -9.28
C ASN A 190 3.00 -4.87 -7.92
N GLY A 191 1.73 -4.51 -7.87
CA GLY A 191 1.01 -4.31 -6.62
C GLY A 191 1.22 -5.42 -5.59
N ALA A 192 0.94 -5.14 -4.32
CA ALA A 192 1.13 -6.06 -3.21
C ALA A 192 0.39 -7.41 -3.36
N GLN A 193 -0.62 -7.47 -4.21
CA GLN A 193 -1.35 -8.71 -4.54
C GLN A 193 -0.70 -9.53 -5.66
N ASN A 194 0.31 -8.99 -6.33
CA ASN A 194 1.05 -9.74 -7.32
C ASN A 194 2.08 -10.62 -6.65
N THR A 195 1.59 -11.76 -6.27
CA THR A 195 2.28 -12.78 -5.51
C THR A 195 3.38 -13.51 -6.28
N THR A 196 3.57 -13.18 -7.52
CA THR A 196 4.61 -13.74 -8.36
C THR A 196 5.88 -12.93 -8.19
N VAL A 197 6.67 -13.33 -7.24
CA VAL A 197 8.07 -12.92 -7.18
C VAL A 197 8.67 -13.08 -8.57
N ALA A 198 9.16 -11.98 -9.11
CA ALA A 198 9.90 -11.91 -10.37
C ALA A 198 9.13 -12.07 -11.69
N LYS A 199 7.82 -12.26 -11.73
CA LYS A 199 7.23 -12.60 -13.04
C LYS A 199 6.64 -11.47 -13.84
N SER A 200 5.91 -10.56 -13.34
CA SER A 200 5.42 -9.46 -14.17
C SER A 200 4.73 -8.40 -13.35
N PHE A 201 4.90 -7.18 -13.75
CA PHE A 201 4.06 -6.10 -13.32
C PHE A 201 2.65 -6.32 -13.89
N SER A 202 1.62 -6.13 -13.06
CA SER A 202 0.25 -6.03 -13.57
C SER A 202 0.16 -4.86 -14.53
N ALA A 203 -0.55 -5.04 -15.62
CA ALA A 203 -0.90 -3.93 -16.47
C ALA A 203 -1.79 -2.95 -15.68
N TYR A 204 -1.54 -1.65 -15.85
CA TYR A 204 -2.22 -0.61 -15.10
C TYR A 204 -3.72 -0.48 -15.44
N GLY A 205 -4.25 -1.09 -16.37
CA GLY A 205 -5.66 -1.08 -16.72
C GLY A 205 -6.49 -2.18 -16.08
N ASN A 206 -5.89 -3.10 -15.34
CA ASN A 206 -6.62 -4.12 -14.58
C ASN A 206 -7.14 -3.54 -13.26
N VAL A 207 -7.98 -2.54 -13.35
CA VAL A 207 -8.72 -2.02 -12.20
C VAL A 207 -9.71 -3.08 -11.76
N GLY A 208 -9.33 -3.82 -10.73
CA GLY A 208 -10.11 -4.91 -10.16
C GLY A 208 -10.58 -5.90 -11.24
N GLY A 209 -9.92 -7.02 -11.44
CA GLY A 209 -10.15 -7.99 -12.53
C GLY A 209 -11.60 -8.35 -12.93
N ALA A 210 -12.60 -7.79 -12.22
CA ALA A 210 -14.01 -7.82 -12.55
C ALA A 210 -14.42 -6.85 -13.68
N TYR A 211 -13.64 -5.77 -13.90
CA TYR A 211 -14.05 -4.74 -14.85
C TYR A 211 -13.52 -4.95 -16.26
N THR A 212 -12.35 -5.58 -16.40
CA THR A 212 -11.72 -5.83 -17.69
C THR A 212 -11.10 -7.23 -17.76
N PRO A 213 -11.86 -8.33 -17.63
CA PRO A 213 -11.31 -9.67 -17.77
C PRO A 213 -10.69 -9.84 -19.16
N GLY A 214 -9.35 -10.01 -19.22
CA GLY A 214 -8.63 -10.28 -20.47
C GLY A 214 -8.08 -9.06 -21.19
N GLU A 215 -8.33 -7.83 -20.75
CA GLU A 215 -7.75 -6.64 -21.35
C GLU A 215 -6.36 -6.32 -20.75
N THR A 216 -5.41 -6.06 -21.61
CA THR A 216 -4.12 -5.49 -21.21
C THR A 216 -4.32 -3.96 -21.09
N GLY A 217 -4.32 -3.43 -19.88
CA GLY A 217 -4.45 -1.99 -19.69
C GLY A 217 -3.36 -1.20 -20.38
N ALA A 218 -3.71 -0.02 -20.86
CA ALA A 218 -2.84 0.87 -21.62
C ALA A 218 -1.99 1.80 -20.74
N GLY A 219 -2.10 1.69 -19.40
CA GLY A 219 -1.38 2.55 -18.46
C GLY A 219 -2.20 3.76 -18.00
N ALA A 220 -1.53 4.68 -17.32
CA ALA A 220 -2.15 5.90 -16.79
C ALA A 220 -1.23 7.12 -16.96
N TYR A 221 -1.82 8.25 -17.26
CA TYR A 221 -1.18 9.55 -17.12
C TYR A 221 -1.54 10.16 -15.78
N ALA A 222 -0.59 10.89 -15.17
CA ALA A 222 -0.85 11.67 -13.97
C ALA A 222 -0.20 13.05 -14.08
N ALA A 223 -0.90 14.06 -13.57
CA ALA A 223 -0.37 15.39 -13.39
C ALA A 223 -0.69 15.88 -11.97
N GLY A 224 0.29 16.47 -11.30
CA GLY A 224 0.11 16.93 -9.92
C GLY A 224 0.85 18.22 -9.62
N VAL A 225 0.33 18.95 -8.66
CA VAL A 225 0.96 20.09 -8.02
C VAL A 225 0.93 19.92 -6.51
N VAL A 226 2.08 20.15 -5.88
CA VAL A 226 2.20 20.21 -4.40
C VAL A 226 2.82 21.56 -4.07
N THR A 227 2.20 22.33 -3.19
CA THR A 227 2.65 23.69 -2.87
C THR A 227 2.52 24.04 -1.39
N THR A 228 3.43 24.87 -0.92
CA THR A 228 3.41 25.51 0.40
C THR A 228 3.38 27.05 0.29
N LEU A 229 2.91 27.59 -0.86
CA LEU A 229 2.74 29.03 -1.08
C LEU A 229 1.72 29.66 -0.13
N ILE A 230 0.70 28.91 0.26
CA ILE A 230 -0.29 29.37 1.25
C ILE A 230 0.34 29.22 2.65
N PRO A 231 0.45 30.29 3.44
CA PRO A 231 1.03 30.21 4.77
C PRO A 231 0.40 29.11 5.62
N MET A 232 1.23 28.39 6.37
CA MET A 232 0.80 27.30 7.26
C MET A 232 0.09 26.15 6.57
N THR A 233 0.06 26.09 5.22
CA THR A 233 -0.70 25.10 4.47
C THR A 233 0.21 24.35 3.50
N THR A 234 0.09 23.03 3.50
CA THR A 234 0.55 22.19 2.39
C THR A 234 -0.68 21.78 1.59
N ALA A 235 -0.74 22.19 0.33
CA ALA A 235 -1.83 21.86 -0.58
C ALA A 235 -1.32 21.01 -1.73
N GLN A 236 -2.15 20.07 -2.20
CA GLN A 236 -1.87 19.29 -3.39
C GLN A 236 -3.13 19.09 -4.22
N ALA A 237 -2.93 19.04 -5.53
CA ALA A 237 -3.96 18.70 -6.51
C ALA A 237 -3.38 17.75 -7.55
N TRP A 238 -4.12 16.70 -7.86
CA TRP A 238 -3.73 15.66 -8.80
C TRP A 238 -4.87 15.34 -9.74
N TYR A 239 -4.52 15.02 -10.99
CA TYR A 239 -5.40 14.48 -12.00
C TYR A 239 -4.78 13.22 -12.59
N TYR A 240 -5.60 12.22 -12.86
CA TYR A 240 -5.21 10.94 -13.44
C TYR A 240 -6.14 10.62 -14.61
N ASP A 241 -5.56 10.14 -15.68
CA ASP A 241 -6.25 9.52 -16.79
C ASP A 241 -5.79 8.06 -16.87
N VAL A 242 -6.61 7.16 -16.31
CA VAL A 242 -6.39 5.72 -16.40
C VAL A 242 -7.11 5.26 -17.66
N ILE A 243 -6.34 5.00 -18.71
CA ILE A 243 -6.81 4.82 -20.09
C ILE A 243 -7.89 3.70 -20.13
N ASP A 244 -9.05 4.01 -20.70
CA ASP A 244 -10.23 3.16 -20.84
C ASP A 244 -10.88 2.67 -19.52
N VAL A 245 -10.49 3.25 -18.38
CA VAL A 245 -10.97 2.88 -17.05
C VAL A 245 -11.63 4.05 -16.34
N ALA A 246 -10.89 5.12 -16.06
CA ALA A 246 -11.40 6.26 -15.30
C ALA A 246 -10.54 7.51 -15.46
N ASN A 247 -11.19 8.65 -15.33
CA ASN A 247 -10.55 9.90 -14.97
C ASN A 247 -10.70 10.11 -13.45
N ALA A 248 -9.58 10.30 -12.76
CA ALA A 248 -9.63 10.49 -11.31
C ALA A 248 -8.91 11.77 -10.87
N PHE A 249 -9.32 12.30 -9.74
CA PHE A 249 -8.68 13.47 -9.16
C PHE A 249 -8.52 13.32 -7.64
N TRP A 250 -7.57 14.09 -7.09
CA TRP A 250 -7.33 14.19 -5.65
C TRP A 250 -6.94 15.61 -5.29
N LEU A 251 -7.67 16.21 -4.36
CA LEU A 251 -7.36 17.50 -3.77
C LEU A 251 -7.14 17.31 -2.28
N GLN A 252 -6.07 17.91 -1.74
CA GLN A 252 -5.79 17.84 -0.32
C GLN A 252 -5.18 19.14 0.17
N ALA A 253 -5.56 19.55 1.38
CA ALA A 253 -4.94 20.64 2.10
C ALA A 253 -4.72 20.25 3.57
N ASP A 254 -3.48 20.33 4.02
CA ASP A 254 -3.09 20.15 5.42
C ASP A 254 -2.65 21.50 6.00
N VAL A 255 -3.46 22.02 6.93
CA VAL A 255 -3.31 23.36 7.52
C VAL A 255 -2.80 23.24 8.95
N LYS A 256 -1.72 23.92 9.26
CA LYS A 256 -1.23 24.12 10.64
C LYS A 256 -2.00 25.28 11.27
N LEU A 257 -2.77 24.99 12.30
CA LEU A 257 -3.54 25.99 13.04
C LEU A 257 -2.75 26.48 14.26
N PRO A 258 -3.14 27.63 14.86
CA PRO A 258 -2.59 28.06 16.15
C PRO A 258 -2.69 26.98 17.23
N TYR A 259 -1.88 27.11 18.28
CA TYR A 259 -1.86 26.21 19.43
C TYR A 259 -1.48 24.75 19.12
N GLY A 260 -0.77 24.51 18.00
CA GLY A 260 -0.34 23.16 17.61
C GLY A 260 -1.45 22.26 17.05
N LEU A 261 -2.58 22.85 16.68
CA LEU A 261 -3.65 22.14 16.01
C LEU A 261 -3.34 21.96 14.52
N GLY A 262 -3.94 20.94 13.89
CA GLY A 262 -3.86 20.68 12.47
C GLY A 262 -5.24 20.37 11.91
N LEU A 263 -5.54 20.87 10.72
CA LEU A 263 -6.75 20.57 9.95
C LEU A 263 -6.35 19.99 8.61
N GLY A 264 -6.80 18.78 8.32
CA GLY A 264 -6.67 18.13 7.02
C GLY A 264 -8.00 18.08 6.29
N LEU A 265 -7.98 18.36 4.99
CA LEU A 265 -9.13 18.28 4.10
C LEU A 265 -8.74 17.47 2.87
N GLN A 266 -9.59 16.54 2.44
CA GLN A 266 -9.40 15.76 1.21
C GLN A 266 -10.71 15.76 0.43
N TYR A 267 -10.58 15.88 -0.91
CA TYR A 267 -11.67 15.64 -1.85
C TYR A 267 -11.10 14.87 -3.04
N ALA A 268 -11.69 13.76 -3.36
CA ALA A 268 -11.22 12.89 -4.43
C ALA A 268 -12.41 12.32 -5.20
N GLY A 269 -12.16 11.89 -6.43
CA GLY A 269 -13.19 11.24 -7.22
C GLY A 269 -12.62 10.42 -8.34
N ALA A 270 -13.43 9.52 -8.89
CA ALA A 270 -13.13 8.69 -10.04
C ALA A 270 -14.37 8.59 -10.93
N ASN A 271 -14.27 9.14 -12.14
CA ASN A 271 -15.32 9.10 -13.15
C ASN A 271 -15.01 7.95 -14.09
N ALA A 272 -15.89 6.95 -14.13
CA ALA A 272 -15.73 5.80 -14.98
C ALA A 272 -15.70 6.20 -16.47
N THR A 273 -14.81 5.63 -17.26
CA THR A 273 -14.69 5.84 -18.70
C THR A 273 -14.58 4.51 -19.44
N GLY A 274 -14.59 4.54 -20.76
CA GLY A 274 -14.33 3.40 -21.63
C GLY A 274 -15.19 2.17 -21.26
N ASP A 275 -14.52 1.07 -21.03
CA ASP A 275 -15.15 -0.23 -20.77
C ASP A 275 -15.88 -0.27 -19.42
N VAL A 276 -15.36 0.42 -18.40
CA VAL A 276 -16.02 0.46 -17.08
C VAL A 276 -17.34 1.20 -17.15
N GLN A 277 -17.40 2.29 -17.92
CA GLN A 277 -18.64 3.05 -18.14
C GLN A 277 -19.69 2.24 -18.92
N ASN A 278 -19.23 1.42 -19.89
CA ASN A 278 -20.10 0.67 -20.79
C ASN A 278 -20.56 -0.67 -20.21
N LYS A 279 -19.84 -1.24 -19.25
CA LYS A 279 -20.24 -2.50 -18.61
C LYS A 279 -21.44 -2.29 -17.70
N THR A 280 -22.46 -3.10 -17.94
CA THR A 280 -23.62 -3.19 -17.05
C THR A 280 -23.21 -3.99 -15.81
N LEU A 281 -22.75 -3.32 -14.77
CA LEU A 281 -22.71 -3.90 -13.43
C LEU A 281 -24.16 -4.01 -12.97
N ALA A 282 -24.64 -5.22 -12.72
CA ALA A 282 -26.03 -5.47 -12.40
C ALA A 282 -26.51 -4.54 -11.29
N GLY A 283 -27.39 -3.59 -11.63
CA GLY A 283 -28.06 -2.69 -10.69
C GLY A 283 -27.34 -1.39 -10.31
N VAL A 284 -26.09 -1.15 -10.70
CA VAL A 284 -25.41 0.12 -10.38
C VAL A 284 -25.62 1.13 -11.51
N LYS A 285 -26.41 2.16 -11.26
CA LYS A 285 -26.71 3.23 -12.22
C LYS A 285 -25.67 4.34 -12.21
N ASP A 286 -25.22 4.72 -11.03
CA ASP A 286 -24.21 5.73 -10.84
C ASP A 286 -22.84 5.06 -10.82
N LYS A 287 -21.97 5.44 -11.75
CA LYS A 287 -20.65 4.81 -11.91
C LYS A 287 -19.51 5.66 -11.39
N ASP A 288 -19.78 6.94 -11.19
CA ASP A 288 -18.82 7.90 -10.68
C ASP A 288 -18.80 7.87 -9.15
N THR A 289 -17.61 7.96 -8.59
CA THR A 289 -17.38 7.90 -7.14
C THR A 289 -16.71 9.19 -6.68
N ASP A 290 -17.26 9.81 -5.65
CA ASP A 290 -16.66 10.95 -4.95
C ASP A 290 -16.37 10.59 -3.51
N ALA A 291 -15.30 11.14 -2.95
CA ALA A 291 -14.93 11.01 -1.56
C ALA A 291 -14.56 12.35 -0.95
N PHE A 292 -15.02 12.59 0.26
CA PHE A 292 -14.60 13.72 1.08
C PHE A 292 -14.07 13.23 2.41
N ALA A 293 -12.99 13.84 2.91
CA ALA A 293 -12.48 13.53 4.25
C ALA A 293 -12.00 14.79 4.97
N VAL A 294 -12.16 14.77 6.28
CA VAL A 294 -11.66 15.80 7.21
C VAL A 294 -10.90 15.14 8.36
N LYS A 295 -9.83 15.79 8.80
CA LYS A 295 -9.03 15.39 9.97
C LYS A 295 -8.74 16.61 10.83
N LEU A 296 -9.00 16.50 12.14
CA LEU A 296 -8.53 17.43 13.15
C LEU A 296 -7.48 16.72 14.00
N SER A 297 -6.36 17.39 14.25
CA SER A 297 -5.26 16.83 15.03
C SER A 297 -4.67 17.86 15.99
N GLY A 298 -3.98 17.39 17.03
CA GLY A 298 -3.30 18.24 17.97
C GLY A 298 -2.44 17.43 18.95
N SER A 299 -1.69 18.13 19.82
CA SER A 299 -0.88 17.47 20.84
C SER A 299 -1.20 18.06 22.21
N VAL A 300 -1.48 17.19 23.17
CA VAL A 300 -1.79 17.56 24.56
C VAL A 300 -0.90 16.76 25.50
N VAL A 301 -0.07 17.44 26.28
CA VAL A 301 0.83 16.82 27.29
C VAL A 301 1.69 15.69 26.69
N GLY A 302 2.20 15.91 25.46
CA GLY A 302 3.05 14.91 24.77
C GLY A 302 2.30 13.76 24.12
N VAL A 303 0.96 13.75 24.17
CA VAL A 303 0.11 12.81 23.44
C VAL A 303 -0.41 13.49 22.19
N ASN A 304 -0.11 12.95 21.01
CA ASN A 304 -0.70 13.38 19.75
C ASN A 304 -2.05 12.70 19.61
N LEU A 305 -3.07 13.48 19.29
CA LEU A 305 -4.45 13.03 19.09
C LEU A 305 -4.91 13.44 17.70
N ALA A 306 -5.72 12.61 17.06
CA ALA A 306 -6.45 13.01 15.86
C ALA A 306 -7.82 12.35 15.80
N ALA A 307 -8.76 13.06 15.15
CA ALA A 307 -10.07 12.55 14.78
C ALA A 307 -10.30 12.81 13.29
N SER A 308 -10.81 11.83 12.57
CA SER A 308 -11.04 11.89 11.14
C SER A 308 -12.42 11.36 10.78
N TYR A 309 -12.99 11.93 9.74
CA TYR A 309 -14.22 11.45 9.11
C TYR A 309 -14.03 11.42 7.60
N SER A 310 -14.60 10.43 6.93
CA SER A 310 -14.72 10.40 5.48
C SER A 310 -16.07 9.83 5.06
N THR A 311 -16.51 10.25 3.87
CA THR A 311 -17.67 9.69 3.17
C THR A 311 -17.25 9.39 1.75
N VAL A 312 -17.68 8.24 1.23
CA VAL A 312 -17.51 7.85 -0.17
C VAL A 312 -18.92 7.65 -0.75
N SER A 313 -19.20 8.35 -1.86
CA SER A 313 -20.50 8.26 -2.53
C SER A 313 -20.72 6.89 -3.19
N SER A 314 -21.92 6.67 -3.70
CA SER A 314 -22.18 5.56 -4.62
C SER A 314 -21.26 5.64 -5.83
N GLY A 315 -21.01 4.51 -6.46
CA GLY A 315 -20.14 4.39 -7.63
C GLY A 315 -19.60 3.00 -7.79
N VAL A 316 -18.61 2.84 -8.68
CA VAL A 316 -18.05 1.51 -8.97
C VAL A 316 -16.54 1.42 -8.75
N ILE A 317 -15.88 2.56 -8.62
CA ILE A 317 -14.41 2.61 -8.48
C ILE A 317 -14.07 3.09 -7.08
N PRO A 318 -13.41 2.27 -6.25
CA PRO A 318 -12.94 2.69 -4.94
C PRO A 318 -11.89 3.81 -5.02
N VAL A 319 -11.86 4.70 -4.02
CA VAL A 319 -10.87 5.78 -3.91
C VAL A 319 -9.63 5.29 -3.18
N GLY A 320 -8.82 4.48 -3.87
CA GLY A 320 -7.66 3.81 -3.29
C GLY A 320 -6.48 3.66 -4.26
N ASN A 321 -5.47 2.92 -3.82
CA ASN A 321 -4.26 2.65 -4.59
C ASN A 321 -4.58 1.75 -5.79
N THR A 322 -4.54 2.32 -6.98
CA THR A 322 -4.87 1.60 -8.21
C THR A 322 -3.94 0.42 -8.50
N ALA A 323 -2.67 0.51 -8.09
CA ALA A 323 -1.69 -0.54 -8.31
C ALA A 323 -1.91 -1.80 -7.49
N THR A 324 -2.64 -1.71 -6.40
CA THR A 324 -2.88 -2.83 -5.47
C THR A 324 -4.33 -3.29 -5.48
N GLY A 325 -5.10 -2.93 -6.52
CA GLY A 325 -6.51 -3.28 -6.63
C GLY A 325 -7.36 -2.61 -5.55
N PHE A 326 -7.00 -1.39 -5.16
CA PHE A 326 -7.69 -0.57 -4.16
C PHE A 326 -7.69 -1.13 -2.73
N THR A 327 -6.75 -2.02 -2.41
CA THR A 327 -6.67 -2.59 -1.05
C THR A 327 -6.16 -1.61 0.00
N LYS A 328 -5.57 -0.49 -0.44
CA LYS A 328 -5.03 0.58 0.40
C LYS A 328 -5.53 1.95 -0.06
N THR A 329 -5.63 2.90 0.86
CA THR A 329 -6.03 4.28 0.55
C THR A 329 -5.25 5.29 1.39
N LYS A 330 -5.17 6.53 0.91
CA LYS A 330 -4.65 7.69 1.66
C LYS A 330 -5.75 8.52 2.33
N LEU A 331 -7.00 8.06 2.36
CA LEU A 331 -8.05 8.70 3.16
C LEU A 331 -7.67 8.70 4.64
N TYR A 332 -7.95 9.79 5.35
CA TYR A 332 -7.56 9.95 6.75
C TYR A 332 -8.18 8.91 7.70
N THR A 333 -9.24 8.24 7.29
CA THR A 333 -9.97 7.24 8.07
C THR A 333 -9.42 5.82 7.88
N ALA A 334 -8.41 5.62 7.03
CA ALA A 334 -7.78 4.33 6.85
C ALA A 334 -7.18 3.81 8.15
N THR A 335 -7.44 2.54 8.47
CA THR A 335 -6.82 1.77 9.54
C THR A 335 -5.85 0.74 8.93
N ILE A 336 -5.21 -0.11 9.73
CA ILE A 336 -4.14 -0.98 9.22
C ILE A 336 -4.65 -2.04 8.25
N LEU A 337 -5.81 -2.66 8.52
CA LEU A 337 -6.36 -3.75 7.70
C LEU A 337 -7.65 -3.37 6.97
N SER A 338 -8.42 -2.40 7.50
CA SER A 338 -9.72 -1.97 6.93
C SER A 338 -9.62 -0.71 6.06
N ASP A 339 -8.45 -0.34 5.60
CA ASP A 339 -8.16 0.87 4.84
C ASP A 339 -8.86 0.91 3.46
N GLY A 340 -8.18 0.60 2.38
CA GLY A 340 -8.75 0.61 1.03
C GLY A 340 -9.85 -0.45 0.83
N ARG A 341 -9.80 -1.53 1.62
CA ARG A 341 -10.80 -2.60 1.55
C ARG A 341 -12.17 -2.20 2.08
N ILE A 342 -12.25 -1.19 2.95
CA ILE A 342 -13.50 -0.69 3.50
C ILE A 342 -13.60 0.82 3.33
N ALA A 343 -12.69 1.60 3.91
CA ALA A 343 -12.78 3.06 3.96
C ALA A 343 -12.84 3.75 2.59
N ALA A 344 -12.25 3.14 1.56
CA ALA A 344 -12.21 3.68 0.21
C ALA A 344 -13.34 3.18 -0.69
N GLN A 345 -14.16 2.26 -0.21
CA GLN A 345 -15.21 1.65 -1.02
C GLN A 345 -16.40 2.58 -1.18
N PRO A 346 -17.13 2.49 -2.33
CA PRO A 346 -18.37 3.22 -2.51
C PRO A 346 -19.41 2.92 -1.43
N ASP A 347 -20.26 3.90 -1.13
CA ASP A 347 -21.34 3.84 -0.14
C ASP A 347 -20.86 3.58 1.30
N VAL A 348 -19.69 4.11 1.69
CA VAL A 348 -19.14 3.97 3.04
C VAL A 348 -18.92 5.32 3.70
N ASP A 349 -19.47 5.47 4.91
CA ASP A 349 -19.10 6.54 5.85
C ASP A 349 -18.13 5.96 6.89
N SER A 350 -17.07 6.68 7.17
CA SER A 350 -16.03 6.20 8.09
C SER A 350 -15.63 7.28 9.08
N TRP A 351 -15.31 6.88 10.30
CA TRP A 351 -14.63 7.76 11.23
C TRP A 351 -13.51 7.02 11.95
N LYS A 352 -12.48 7.76 12.33
CA LYS A 352 -11.33 7.24 13.07
C LYS A 352 -10.88 8.21 14.14
N ILE A 353 -10.53 7.67 15.31
CA ILE A 353 -9.77 8.38 16.34
C ILE A 353 -8.42 7.68 16.52
N GLU A 354 -7.39 8.47 16.78
CA GLU A 354 -6.04 7.95 16.99
C GLU A 354 -5.30 8.74 18.05
N ALA A 355 -4.46 8.04 18.80
CA ALA A 355 -3.59 8.59 19.81
C ALA A 355 -2.19 8.00 19.68
N SER A 356 -1.16 8.82 19.85
CA SER A 356 0.21 8.34 19.90
C SER A 356 1.07 9.15 20.85
N THR A 357 2.05 8.49 21.48
CA THR A 357 2.99 9.15 22.39
C THR A 357 4.34 8.43 22.39
N LYS A 358 5.35 9.13 22.89
CA LYS A 358 6.65 8.51 23.18
C LYS A 358 6.85 8.48 24.70
N LEU A 359 7.00 7.28 25.24
CA LEU A 359 7.16 7.05 26.67
C LEU A 359 8.29 6.07 26.95
N ALA A 360 9.25 6.45 27.79
CA ALA A 360 10.37 5.59 28.22
C ALA A 360 11.15 4.93 27.06
N GLY A 361 11.29 5.61 25.91
CA GLY A 361 11.97 5.07 24.74
C GLY A 361 11.06 4.28 23.79
N PHE A 362 9.81 4.01 24.17
CA PHE A 362 8.83 3.35 23.33
C PHE A 362 7.93 4.36 22.62
N ASN A 363 7.65 4.11 21.34
CA ASN A 363 6.58 4.78 20.60
C ASN A 363 5.31 3.95 20.76
N LEU A 364 4.29 4.53 21.36
CA LEU A 364 3.00 3.89 21.60
C LEU A 364 1.97 4.49 20.68
N GLY A 365 1.10 3.66 20.11
CA GLY A 365 0.01 4.08 19.25
C GLY A 365 -1.25 3.28 19.52
N ALA A 366 -2.39 3.94 19.42
CA ALA A 366 -3.71 3.32 19.42
C ALA A 366 -4.62 4.02 18.42
N SER A 367 -5.42 3.27 17.68
CA SER A 367 -6.48 3.81 16.84
C SER A 367 -7.75 2.98 16.93
N TYR A 368 -8.88 3.62 16.65
CA TYR A 368 -10.17 2.98 16.47
C TYR A 368 -10.84 3.57 15.24
N GLY A 369 -11.19 2.72 14.29
CA GLY A 369 -11.97 3.06 13.10
C GLY A 369 -13.31 2.34 13.10
N SER A 370 -14.35 3.01 12.62
CA SER A 370 -15.68 2.44 12.42
C SER A 370 -16.20 2.84 11.04
N TYR A 371 -16.86 1.92 10.40
CA TYR A 371 -17.28 2.01 9.00
C TYR A 371 -18.75 1.67 8.90
N ASP A 372 -19.57 2.60 8.40
CA ASP A 372 -20.99 2.40 8.10
C ASP A 372 -21.12 2.11 6.60
N VAL A 373 -21.37 0.84 6.29
CA VAL A 373 -21.52 0.34 4.92
C VAL A 373 -22.99 0.44 4.51
N LYS A 374 -23.32 1.41 3.64
CA LYS A 374 -24.69 1.67 3.19
C LYS A 374 -25.10 0.68 2.08
N GLU A 375 -26.37 0.37 2.03
CA GLU A 375 -26.99 -0.27 0.87
C GLU A 375 -27.26 0.80 -0.19
N ASN A 376 -26.86 0.54 -1.45
CA ASN A 376 -27.27 1.44 -2.52
C ASN A 376 -28.80 1.40 -2.70
N LYS A 377 -29.34 2.40 -3.42
CA LYS A 377 -30.79 2.53 -3.66
C LYS A 377 -31.43 1.33 -4.36
N ASP A 378 -30.62 0.47 -4.96
CA ASP A 378 -31.07 -0.72 -5.72
C ASP A 378 -30.88 -2.01 -4.90
N GLY A 379 -30.52 -1.92 -3.59
CA GLY A 379 -30.31 -3.07 -2.69
C GLY A 379 -29.04 -3.88 -3.00
N LEU A 380 -28.17 -3.36 -3.88
CA LEU A 380 -26.88 -3.92 -4.24
C LEU A 380 -25.78 -3.10 -3.57
N ARG A 381 -24.83 -3.76 -2.98
CA ARG A 381 -23.62 -3.13 -2.47
C ARG A 381 -22.52 -3.31 -3.50
N ALA A 382 -21.81 -2.26 -3.84
CA ALA A 382 -20.57 -2.36 -4.63
C ALA A 382 -19.54 -3.33 -3.98
N PHE A 383 -19.79 -3.67 -2.74
CA PHE A 383 -19.03 -4.54 -1.85
C PHE A 383 -19.12 -6.04 -2.12
N ASP A 384 -20.02 -6.51 -2.97
CA ASP A 384 -20.21 -7.93 -3.25
C ASP A 384 -18.96 -8.62 -3.82
N VAL A 385 -18.03 -7.83 -4.35
CA VAL A 385 -16.76 -8.32 -4.92
C VAL A 385 -15.81 -8.86 -3.84
N TYR A 386 -15.93 -8.42 -2.58
CA TYR A 386 -14.99 -8.79 -1.51
C TYR A 386 -15.59 -9.68 -0.42
N GLY A 387 -16.81 -10.20 -0.60
CA GLY A 387 -17.45 -11.09 0.38
C GLY A 387 -17.92 -10.39 1.67
N LEU A 388 -17.94 -9.05 1.67
CA LEU A 388 -18.37 -8.23 2.79
C LEU A 388 -19.87 -7.89 2.78
N ASN A 389 -20.64 -8.54 1.92
CA ASN A 389 -22.03 -8.26 1.55
C ASN A 389 -23.02 -8.13 2.70
N LYS A 390 -22.62 -8.42 3.92
CA LYS A 390 -23.56 -8.49 5.05
C LYS A 390 -23.02 -7.86 6.33
N SER A 391 -21.78 -7.38 6.33
CA SER A 391 -21.26 -6.55 7.40
C SER A 391 -21.84 -5.14 7.26
N LYS A 392 -22.54 -4.65 8.29
CA LYS A 392 -23.15 -3.32 8.26
C LYS A 392 -22.22 -2.27 8.86
N ASN A 393 -21.52 -2.63 9.93
CA ASN A 393 -20.74 -1.69 10.73
C ASN A 393 -19.41 -2.31 11.16
N PRO A 394 -18.52 -2.67 10.21
CA PRO A 394 -17.21 -3.16 10.59
C PRO A 394 -16.43 -2.09 11.38
N SER A 395 -15.61 -2.55 12.29
CA SER A 395 -14.73 -1.66 13.05
C SER A 395 -13.37 -2.30 13.27
N GLU A 396 -12.35 -1.46 13.51
CA GLU A 396 -10.99 -1.92 13.74
C GLU A 396 -10.35 -1.15 14.89
N ILE A 397 -9.69 -1.88 15.78
CA ILE A 397 -8.80 -1.32 16.81
C ILE A 397 -7.38 -1.73 16.47
N ASP A 398 -6.49 -0.77 16.39
CA ASP A 398 -5.05 -0.98 16.22
C ASP A 398 -4.32 -0.53 17.48
N LEU A 399 -3.50 -1.40 18.03
CA LEU A 399 -2.55 -1.08 19.09
C LEU A 399 -1.13 -1.30 18.57
N SER A 400 -0.22 -0.38 18.86
CA SER A 400 1.16 -0.51 18.43
C SER A 400 2.15 -0.12 19.51
N VAL A 401 3.29 -0.82 19.54
CA VAL A 401 4.45 -0.48 20.34
C VAL A 401 5.69 -0.60 19.47
N GLY A 402 6.47 0.47 19.39
CA GLY A 402 7.71 0.52 18.62
C GLY A 402 8.87 0.98 19.49
N THR A 403 10.05 0.43 19.25
CA THR A 403 11.30 0.85 19.90
C THR A 403 12.49 0.62 18.97
N LYS A 404 13.64 1.15 19.35
CA LYS A 404 14.90 0.85 18.70
C LYS A 404 15.84 0.21 19.71
N VAL A 405 16.32 -1.00 19.39
CA VAL A 405 17.30 -1.73 20.18
C VAL A 405 18.58 -1.79 19.35
N ASP A 406 19.64 -1.10 19.80
CA ASP A 406 20.84 -0.84 19.02
C ASP A 406 20.48 -0.23 17.64
N ASP A 407 20.77 -0.96 16.56
CA ASP A 407 20.46 -0.51 15.19
C ASP A 407 19.15 -1.14 14.63
N ILE A 408 18.45 -1.95 15.42
CA ILE A 408 17.22 -2.65 15.00
C ILE A 408 16.01 -1.81 15.39
N ASN A 409 15.21 -1.41 14.41
CA ASN A 409 13.89 -0.87 14.63
C ASN A 409 12.92 -2.04 14.80
N LEU A 410 12.18 -2.07 15.91
CA LEU A 410 11.22 -3.11 16.23
C LEU A 410 9.85 -2.48 16.46
N THR A 411 8.81 -3.00 15.82
CA THR A 411 7.42 -2.58 16.05
C THR A 411 6.53 -3.81 16.10
N ALA A 412 5.67 -3.86 17.12
CA ALA A 412 4.61 -4.85 17.22
C ALA A 412 3.24 -4.17 17.12
N TYR A 413 2.29 -4.87 16.52
CA TYR A 413 0.91 -4.44 16.37
C TYR A 413 -0.03 -5.54 16.87
N TYR A 414 -1.11 -5.14 17.52
CA TYR A 414 -2.25 -6.00 17.80
C TYR A 414 -3.49 -5.34 17.20
N ILE A 415 -4.14 -6.05 16.30
CA ILE A 415 -5.21 -5.53 15.46
C ILE A 415 -6.46 -6.38 15.73
N MET A 416 -7.57 -5.73 16.02
CA MET A 416 -8.86 -6.38 16.24
C MET A 416 -9.88 -5.79 15.26
N GLN A 417 -10.44 -6.64 14.42
CA GLN A 417 -11.51 -6.27 13.49
C GLN A 417 -12.79 -6.97 13.92
N ASN A 418 -13.83 -6.20 14.17
CA ASN A 418 -15.16 -6.72 14.44
C ASN A 418 -16.02 -6.61 13.18
N ASP A 419 -16.90 -7.58 12.99
CA ASP A 419 -17.83 -7.65 11.86
C ASP A 419 -17.13 -7.54 10.50
N TYR A 420 -15.92 -8.10 10.39
CA TYR A 420 -15.05 -7.96 9.22
C TYR A 420 -15.51 -8.79 8.03
N ALA A 421 -16.08 -9.96 8.26
CA ALA A 421 -16.48 -10.87 7.21
C ALA A 421 -17.80 -11.56 7.53
N ALA A 422 -18.51 -11.96 6.48
CA ALA A 422 -19.73 -12.75 6.60
C ALA A 422 -19.44 -14.21 6.22
N LYS A 423 -19.88 -15.15 7.06
CA LYS A 423 -19.90 -16.57 6.77
C LYS A 423 -21.33 -17.02 6.52
N THR A 424 -21.57 -17.62 5.37
CA THR A 424 -22.86 -18.27 5.12
C THR A 424 -22.83 -19.68 5.69
N VAL A 425 -23.68 -19.96 6.69
CA VAL A 425 -23.91 -21.28 7.27
C VAL A 425 -25.34 -21.69 6.93
N GLY A 426 -25.50 -22.52 5.92
CA GLY A 426 -26.82 -22.83 5.36
C GLY A 426 -27.46 -21.60 4.72
N THR A 427 -28.59 -21.14 5.26
CA THR A 427 -29.29 -19.92 4.82
C THR A 427 -28.98 -18.72 5.72
N THR A 428 -28.21 -18.90 6.80
CA THR A 428 -27.91 -17.85 7.77
C THR A 428 -26.51 -17.27 7.51
N VAL A 429 -26.39 -15.95 7.61
CA VAL A 429 -25.13 -15.24 7.50
C VAL A 429 -24.72 -14.79 8.88
N GLU A 430 -23.57 -15.25 9.31
CA GLU A 430 -22.95 -14.89 10.58
C GLU A 430 -21.79 -13.91 10.32
N SER A 431 -21.73 -12.87 11.14
CA SER A 431 -20.58 -11.97 11.23
C SER A 431 -19.37 -12.70 11.82
N LYS A 432 -18.18 -12.33 11.39
CA LYS A 432 -16.93 -12.83 11.94
C LYS A 432 -16.02 -11.70 12.34
N ASP A 433 -15.47 -11.85 13.53
CA ASP A 433 -14.37 -11.03 14.04
C ASP A 433 -13.04 -11.63 13.60
N ARG A 434 -12.01 -10.80 13.57
CA ARG A 434 -10.64 -11.18 13.24
C ARG A 434 -9.67 -10.49 14.19
N GLN A 435 -8.69 -11.24 14.67
CA GLN A 435 -7.56 -10.70 15.40
C GLN A 435 -6.27 -10.98 14.64
N ALA A 436 -5.35 -10.03 14.67
CA ALA A 436 -4.03 -10.19 14.09
C ALA A 436 -2.96 -9.65 15.04
N PHE A 437 -1.85 -10.37 15.11
CA PHE A 437 -0.63 -9.91 15.76
C PHE A 437 0.48 -9.82 14.72
N ARG A 438 1.11 -8.65 14.61
CA ARG A 438 2.17 -8.38 13.63
C ARG A 438 3.42 -7.91 14.33
N VAL A 439 4.56 -8.40 13.90
CA VAL A 439 5.89 -7.92 14.33
C VAL A 439 6.70 -7.56 13.08
N VAL A 440 7.27 -6.37 13.10
CA VAL A 440 8.19 -5.90 12.07
C VAL A 440 9.49 -5.50 12.74
N ALA A 441 10.58 -6.13 12.33
CA ALA A 441 11.93 -5.75 12.75
C ALA A 441 12.77 -5.40 11.53
N SER A 442 13.54 -4.31 11.59
CA SER A 442 14.40 -3.92 10.47
C SER A 442 15.70 -3.29 10.90
N ILE A 443 16.74 -3.56 10.14
CA ILE A 443 18.06 -2.92 10.26
C ILE A 443 18.44 -2.35 8.90
N ASN A 444 18.92 -1.11 8.90
CA ASN A 444 19.49 -0.45 7.72
C ASN A 444 21.01 -0.34 7.84
N PHE A 445 21.70 -0.43 6.72
CA PHE A 445 23.19 -0.36 6.68
C PHE A 445 23.69 0.32 5.40
#